data_7499ab14bce270f0376153fec39b599a
#
_entry.id   7499ab14bce270f0376153fec39b599a
#
_cell.length_a   1.000
_cell.length_b   1.000
_cell.length_c   1.000
_cell.angle_alpha   90.00
_cell.angle_beta   90.00
_cell.angle_gamma   90.00
#
_symmetry.space_group_name_H-M   'P 1'
#
loop_
_entity.id
_entity.type
_entity.pdbx_description
1 polymer ?
#
loop_
_entity_poly.entity_id
_entity_poly.type
_entity_poly.pdbx_seq_one_letter_code
_entity_poly.pdbx_strand_id
1 'polypeptide(L)'
;MGRQFFVGGNFKMNGSVDTIKSIVNNLNQAKVDPNVGMSTKPRVTGDSMLTNLXEVVIAPPALYLLLTREHLRSGLEVAAQNVFDKPNGAFTGEISASQLKESNITWTLTGHSERRVILKESDDFIASKTKTALNHGLGVILCIGETLEQREANQTIDVVTNQLRAVAKQIQDWSKIVIAYEPVWAIGTGKVATTEQAQEVHAAIREYLTKEVSQTASDNTRIIYGGSVSEKNCNELAKEKDIDGFLVGGASLKPAFVDIINAQSS
;
A
#
# COMPACT_ATOMS: atom_id res chain seq x y z
N MET A 1 -14.40 -8.80 -13.67
CA MET A 1 -14.01 -9.34 -12.35
C MET A 1 -13.70 -8.17 -11.45
N GLY A 2 -14.04 -8.26 -10.14
CA GLY A 2 -13.69 -7.21 -9.19
C GLY A 2 -12.18 -7.20 -8.91
N ARG A 3 -11.66 -6.03 -8.56
CA ARG A 3 -10.26 -5.90 -8.14
C ARG A 3 -10.07 -6.58 -6.77
N GLN A 4 -8.90 -7.18 -6.58
CA GLN A 4 -8.54 -7.85 -5.33
C GLN A 4 -8.43 -6.83 -4.20
N PHE A 5 -9.09 -7.07 -3.08
CA PHE A 5 -9.01 -6.20 -1.90
C PHE A 5 -7.61 -6.29 -1.28
N PHE A 6 -7.05 -5.14 -0.89
CA PHE A 6 -5.66 -5.06 -0.42
C PHE A 6 -5.60 -4.33 0.92
N VAL A 7 -4.97 -4.93 1.93
CA VAL A 7 -4.79 -4.25 3.21
C VAL A 7 -3.29 -4.20 3.57
N GLY A 8 -2.75 -2.99 3.55
CA GLY A 8 -1.39 -2.71 3.99
C GLY A 8 -1.35 -2.23 5.44
N GLY A 9 -0.40 -2.73 6.23
CA GLY A 9 -0.16 -2.24 7.58
C GLY A 9 1.19 -1.56 7.68
N ASN A 10 1.22 -0.24 7.75
CA ASN A 10 2.46 0.54 7.89
C ASN A 10 2.74 0.80 9.37
N PHE A 11 3.72 0.11 9.94
CA PHE A 11 4.08 0.24 11.36
C PHE A 11 4.84 1.54 11.65
N LYS A 12 5.26 2.23 10.59
CA LYS A 12 6.07 3.46 10.68
C LYS A 12 7.33 3.18 11.54
N MET A 13 7.78 4.14 12.33
CA MET A 13 8.95 3.96 13.21
C MET A 13 8.49 3.48 14.60
N ASN A 14 7.75 2.36 14.65
CA ASN A 14 7.23 1.81 15.91
C ASN A 14 7.56 0.33 16.04
N GLY A 15 7.79 -0.09 17.28
CA GLY A 15 7.94 -1.49 17.61
C GLY A 15 9.22 -1.77 18.40
N SER A 16 9.20 -2.91 19.05
CA SER A 16 10.36 -3.59 19.63
C SER A 16 10.30 -5.03 19.12
N VAL A 17 11.32 -5.81 19.37
CA VAL A 17 11.34 -7.24 19.02
C VAL A 17 10.08 -7.92 19.56
N ASP A 18 9.74 -7.67 20.84
CA ASP A 18 8.59 -8.32 21.48
C ASP A 18 7.25 -7.83 20.89
N THR A 19 7.15 -6.53 20.60
CA THR A 19 5.94 -5.98 19.98
C THR A 19 5.73 -6.59 18.59
N ILE A 20 6.78 -6.65 17.78
CA ILE A 20 6.70 -7.23 16.44
C ILE A 20 6.29 -8.71 16.51
N LYS A 21 6.91 -9.48 17.38
CA LYS A 21 6.53 -10.89 17.58
C LYS A 21 5.07 -11.04 18.01
N SER A 22 4.60 -10.18 18.91
CA SER A 22 3.21 -10.19 19.37
C SER A 22 2.23 -9.91 18.21
N ILE A 23 2.52 -8.89 17.39
CA ILE A 23 1.67 -8.55 16.22
C ILE A 23 1.67 -9.72 15.24
N VAL A 24 2.83 -10.27 14.92
CA VAL A 24 2.96 -11.42 13.99
C VAL A 24 2.17 -12.62 14.52
N ASN A 25 2.30 -12.94 15.80
CA ASN A 25 1.54 -14.05 16.41
C ASN A 25 0.03 -13.81 16.31
N ASN A 26 -0.43 -12.60 16.58
CA ASN A 26 -1.84 -12.24 16.43
C ASN A 26 -2.33 -12.47 14.99
N LEU A 27 -1.56 -12.01 14.02
CA LEU A 27 -1.89 -12.19 12.59
C LEU A 27 -1.86 -13.68 12.18
N ASN A 28 -0.93 -14.44 12.72
CA ASN A 28 -0.82 -15.88 12.42
C ASN A 28 -2.04 -16.68 12.94
N GLN A 29 -2.57 -16.26 14.07
CA GLN A 29 -3.74 -16.91 14.71
C GLN A 29 -5.06 -16.38 14.20
N ALA A 30 -5.05 -15.21 13.56
CA ALA A 30 -6.27 -14.54 13.12
C ALA A 30 -7.03 -15.39 12.09
N LYS A 31 -8.34 -15.43 12.25
CA LYS A 31 -9.23 -15.92 11.19
C LYS A 31 -9.35 -14.80 10.16
N VAL A 32 -8.43 -14.81 9.24
CA VAL A 32 -8.49 -13.97 8.05
C VAL A 32 -9.24 -14.79 7.01
N ASP A 33 -10.09 -14.17 6.22
CA ASP A 33 -10.85 -14.81 5.15
C ASP A 33 -9.98 -15.90 4.50
N PRO A 34 -10.47 -17.16 4.36
CA PRO A 34 -9.66 -18.27 3.87
C PRO A 34 -9.06 -18.05 2.48
N ASN A 35 -9.48 -16.98 1.82
CA ASN A 35 -8.98 -16.60 0.51
C ASN A 35 -7.75 -15.67 0.59
N VAL A 36 -7.34 -15.22 1.77
CA VAL A 36 -6.13 -14.38 1.90
C VAL A 36 -4.88 -15.24 1.64
N GLY A 37 -4.09 -14.83 0.69
CA GLY A 37 -2.74 -15.35 0.48
C GLY A 37 -2.57 -16.56 -0.42
N MET A 38 -3.56 -16.91 -1.21
CA MET A 38 -3.29 -17.88 -2.28
C MET A 38 -2.54 -17.19 -3.42
N SER A 39 -1.27 -17.58 -3.56
CA SER A 39 -0.36 -17.10 -4.59
C SER A 39 -0.98 -17.16 -5.99
N THR A 40 -0.73 -16.15 -6.77
CA THR A 40 -1.14 -15.97 -8.17
C THR A 40 -0.51 -16.96 -9.16
N LYS A 41 -0.16 -18.17 -8.76
CA LYS A 41 0.14 -19.21 -9.76
C LYS A 41 -1.18 -19.72 -10.32
N PRO A 42 -1.42 -19.64 -11.63
CA PRO A 42 -2.65 -20.16 -12.20
C PRO A 42 -2.73 -21.67 -11.94
N ARG A 43 -3.65 -22.06 -11.08
CA ARG A 43 -4.08 -23.46 -11.06
C ARG A 43 -5.01 -23.66 -12.25
N VAL A 44 -4.53 -24.39 -13.23
CA VAL A 44 -5.36 -24.86 -14.32
C VAL A 44 -6.23 -25.99 -13.74
N THR A 45 -7.36 -25.63 -13.19
CA THR A 45 -8.45 -26.58 -12.94
C THR A 45 -9.75 -25.84 -13.26
N GLY A 46 -10.53 -26.48 -14.10
CA GLY A 46 -11.68 -25.87 -14.73
C GLY A 46 -12.91 -25.71 -13.84
N ASP A 47 -12.84 -24.87 -12.82
CA ASP A 47 -14.05 -24.44 -12.10
C ASP A 47 -13.93 -22.97 -11.71
N SER A 48 -14.84 -22.19 -12.23
CA SER A 48 -14.86 -20.73 -12.14
C SER A 48 -15.48 -20.26 -10.83
N MET A 49 -14.74 -20.37 -9.73
CA MET A 49 -15.00 -19.54 -8.53
C MET A 49 -13.73 -18.78 -8.23
N LEU A 50 -13.55 -17.65 -8.92
CA LEU A 50 -12.57 -16.63 -8.52
C LEU A 50 -13.16 -15.88 -7.32
N THR A 51 -12.92 -16.40 -6.14
CA THR A 51 -13.18 -15.69 -4.89
C THR A 51 -12.25 -14.46 -4.84
N ASN A 52 -12.78 -13.33 -4.47
CA ASN A 52 -12.01 -12.11 -4.22
C ASN A 52 -11.06 -12.36 -3.04
N LEU A 53 -9.79 -12.52 -3.37
CA LEU A 53 -8.77 -12.84 -2.38
C LEU A 53 -8.17 -11.55 -1.77
N UNK A 54 -7.98 -11.21 -0.47
CA UNK A 54 -7.48 -10.26 0.13
C UNK A 54 -6.12 -10.38 0.08
N GLU A 55 -5.50 -9.54 -0.18
CA GLU A 55 -4.04 -9.52 -0.05
C GLU A 55 -3.65 -8.66 1.15
N VAL A 56 -2.83 -9.22 2.04
CA VAL A 56 -2.40 -8.53 3.27
C VAL A 56 -0.89 -8.40 3.27
N VAL A 57 -0.40 -7.16 3.45
CA VAL A 57 1.03 -6.83 3.42
C VAL A 57 1.36 -5.98 4.64
N ILE A 58 2.32 -6.38 5.49
CA ILE A 58 2.72 -5.58 6.65
C ILE A 58 4.13 -5.01 6.45
N ALA A 59 4.31 -3.75 6.85
CA ALA A 59 5.55 -3.01 6.65
C ALA A 59 6.15 -2.59 8.01
N PRO A 60 6.92 -3.49 8.65
CA PRO A 60 7.63 -3.14 9.88
C PRO A 60 8.84 -2.25 9.59
N PRO A 61 9.42 -1.59 10.62
CA PRO A 61 10.72 -0.92 10.46
C PRO A 61 11.79 -1.87 9.90
N ALA A 62 12.77 -1.29 9.19
CA ALA A 62 13.83 -2.06 8.51
C ALA A 62 14.54 -3.06 9.42
N LEU A 63 14.76 -2.69 10.70
CA LEU A 63 15.41 -3.56 11.70
C LEU A 63 14.65 -4.88 11.93
N TYR A 64 13.37 -4.93 11.63
CA TYR A 64 12.51 -6.08 11.94
C TYR A 64 12.01 -6.81 10.67
N LEU A 65 12.49 -6.46 9.49
CA LEU A 65 12.04 -7.09 8.23
C LEU A 65 12.29 -8.60 8.25
N LEU A 66 13.53 -9.02 8.53
CA LEU A 66 13.88 -10.44 8.54
C LEU A 66 13.16 -11.19 9.67
N LEU A 67 13.10 -10.59 10.85
CA LEU A 67 12.36 -11.17 11.98
C LEU A 67 10.89 -11.39 11.62
N THR A 68 10.28 -10.40 10.97
CA THR A 68 8.87 -10.49 10.54
C THR A 68 8.70 -11.58 9.50
N ARG A 69 9.54 -11.59 8.46
CA ARG A 69 9.42 -12.57 7.37
C ARG A 69 9.58 -14.01 7.87
N GLU A 70 10.51 -14.22 8.79
CA GLU A 70 10.79 -15.55 9.37
C GLU A 70 9.59 -16.11 10.16
N HIS A 71 8.90 -15.24 10.88
CA HIS A 71 7.83 -15.67 11.79
C HIS A 71 6.42 -15.56 11.22
N LEU A 72 6.22 -14.75 10.17
CA LEU A 72 4.90 -14.52 9.58
C LEU A 72 4.50 -15.71 8.71
N ARG A 73 3.29 -16.21 8.91
CA ARG A 73 2.76 -17.35 8.14
C ARG A 73 2.75 -17.06 6.65
N SER A 74 2.78 -18.14 5.86
CA SER A 74 2.59 -18.06 4.40
C SER A 74 1.21 -17.44 4.09
N GLY A 75 1.15 -16.70 2.99
CA GLY A 75 -0.07 -16.03 2.56
C GLY A 75 -0.20 -14.60 3.05
N LEU A 76 0.63 -14.19 4.01
CA LEU A 76 0.77 -12.79 4.40
C LEU A 76 2.14 -12.30 3.94
N GLU A 77 2.19 -11.09 3.40
CA GLU A 77 3.42 -10.57 2.79
C GLU A 77 4.07 -9.48 3.64
N VAL A 78 5.36 -9.27 3.39
CA VAL A 78 6.15 -8.24 4.11
C VAL A 78 6.62 -7.20 3.10
N ALA A 79 6.47 -5.92 3.47
CA ALA A 79 6.96 -4.78 2.71
C ALA A 79 8.05 -4.05 3.47
N ALA A 80 9.04 -3.54 2.75
CA ALA A 80 9.91 -2.49 3.29
C ALA A 80 9.17 -1.15 3.28
N GLN A 81 9.47 -0.28 4.25
CA GLN A 81 8.86 1.07 4.31
C GLN A 81 9.49 2.04 3.31
N ASN A 82 10.58 1.64 2.67
CA ASN A 82 11.31 2.43 1.68
C ASN A 82 12.29 1.52 0.93
N VAL A 83 12.78 2.01 -0.22
CA VAL A 83 13.84 1.37 -1.01
C VAL A 83 14.65 2.48 -1.67
N PHE A 84 15.94 2.24 -1.93
CA PHE A 84 16.76 3.20 -2.66
C PHE A 84 16.66 2.95 -4.17
N ASP A 85 16.95 3.97 -4.97
CA ASP A 85 16.82 3.91 -6.44
C ASP A 85 18.07 3.41 -7.15
N LYS A 86 19.13 3.06 -6.41
CA LYS A 86 20.40 2.61 -6.99
C LYS A 86 20.70 1.16 -6.62
N PRO A 87 21.51 0.47 -7.42
CA PRO A 87 22.01 -0.86 -7.03
C PRO A 87 22.93 -0.75 -5.82
N ASN A 88 23.36 -1.90 -5.30
CA ASN A 88 24.30 -1.98 -4.19
C ASN A 88 25.51 -1.10 -4.45
N GLY A 89 25.98 -0.37 -3.43
CA GLY A 89 27.10 0.57 -3.60
C GLY A 89 27.33 1.45 -2.37
N ALA A 90 27.96 2.59 -2.59
CA ALA A 90 28.37 3.53 -1.53
C ALA A 90 27.20 4.44 -1.13
N PHE A 91 26.18 3.86 -0.51
CA PHE A 91 24.97 4.54 -0.07
C PHE A 91 24.65 4.17 1.37
N THR A 92 25.52 4.58 2.27
CA THR A 92 25.45 4.19 3.70
C THR A 92 24.06 4.46 4.30
N GLY A 93 23.41 3.41 4.82
CA GLY A 93 22.09 3.50 5.45
C GLY A 93 20.93 3.17 4.52
N GLU A 94 21.14 3.10 3.20
CA GLU A 94 20.09 2.77 2.25
C GLU A 94 19.95 1.25 2.07
N ILE A 95 18.77 0.84 1.59
CA ILE A 95 18.45 -0.56 1.30
C ILE A 95 18.10 -0.65 -0.19
N SER A 96 18.81 -1.51 -0.91
CA SER A 96 18.56 -1.70 -2.34
C SER A 96 17.42 -2.68 -2.60
N ALA A 97 16.84 -2.60 -3.80
CA ALA A 97 15.78 -3.53 -4.21
C ALA A 97 16.29 -4.98 -4.28
N SER A 98 17.58 -5.19 -4.65
CA SER A 98 18.18 -6.53 -4.67
C SER A 98 18.28 -7.13 -3.27
N GLN A 99 18.68 -6.34 -2.25
CA GLN A 99 18.74 -6.80 -0.86
C GLN A 99 17.35 -7.23 -0.36
N LEU A 100 16.31 -6.46 -0.69
CA LEU A 100 14.93 -6.83 -0.32
C LEU A 100 14.53 -8.15 -0.99
N LYS A 101 14.78 -8.26 -2.29
CA LYS A 101 14.43 -9.47 -3.07
C LYS A 101 15.10 -10.71 -2.52
N GLU A 102 16.40 -10.65 -2.26
CA GLU A 102 17.19 -11.77 -1.70
C GLU A 102 16.68 -12.17 -0.30
N SER A 103 16.14 -11.21 0.44
CA SER A 103 15.59 -11.42 1.78
C SER A 103 14.13 -11.90 1.79
N ASN A 104 13.57 -12.22 0.63
CA ASN A 104 12.15 -12.58 0.46
C ASN A 104 11.18 -11.49 0.97
N ILE A 105 11.59 -10.24 0.86
CA ILE A 105 10.73 -9.08 1.10
C ILE A 105 10.19 -8.68 -0.26
N THR A 106 8.92 -8.96 -0.48
CA THR A 106 8.32 -8.94 -1.82
C THR A 106 7.68 -7.62 -2.20
N TRP A 107 7.51 -6.71 -1.23
CA TRP A 107 6.86 -5.40 -1.42
C TRP A 107 7.71 -4.28 -0.83
N THR A 108 7.46 -3.06 -1.30
CA THR A 108 8.00 -1.84 -0.67
C THR A 108 6.99 -0.70 -0.78
N LEU A 109 7.02 0.22 0.17
CA LEU A 109 6.36 1.52 0.05
C LEU A 109 7.30 2.48 -0.71
N THR A 110 6.72 3.38 -1.50
CA THR A 110 7.42 4.54 -2.05
C THR A 110 6.53 5.77 -1.91
N GLY A 111 7.13 6.93 -1.68
CA GLY A 111 6.42 8.21 -1.68
C GLY A 111 5.50 8.48 -0.50
N HIS A 112 5.63 7.73 0.60
CA HIS A 112 4.82 7.97 1.81
C HIS A 112 4.93 9.45 2.23
N SER A 113 3.80 10.02 2.67
CA SER A 113 3.69 11.45 3.00
C SER A 113 4.80 11.94 3.94
N GLU A 114 5.18 11.13 4.94
CA GLU A 114 6.27 11.48 5.86
C GLU A 114 7.61 11.67 5.12
N ARG A 115 7.88 10.85 4.10
CA ARG A 115 9.11 10.98 3.31
C ARG A 115 9.05 12.20 2.39
N ARG A 116 7.89 12.50 1.81
CA ARG A 116 7.69 13.71 1.01
C ARG A 116 7.84 14.98 1.84
N VAL A 117 7.17 15.03 3.01
CA VAL A 117 7.11 16.24 3.82
C VAL A 117 8.37 16.44 4.66
N ILE A 118 8.84 15.38 5.36
CA ILE A 118 9.95 15.49 6.31
C ILE A 118 11.30 15.39 5.59
N LEU A 119 11.43 14.41 4.69
CA LEU A 119 12.70 14.11 4.01
C LEU A 119 12.81 14.77 2.62
N LYS A 120 11.75 15.50 2.22
CA LYS A 120 11.72 16.31 0.97
C LYS A 120 11.98 15.46 -0.29
N GLU A 121 11.53 14.21 -0.30
CA GLU A 121 11.66 13.38 -1.50
C GLU A 121 10.79 13.95 -2.63
N SER A 122 11.42 14.21 -3.77
CA SER A 122 10.75 14.74 -4.95
C SER A 122 9.97 13.65 -5.70
N ASP A 123 9.00 14.06 -6.52
CA ASP A 123 8.24 13.13 -7.35
C ASP A 123 9.15 12.33 -8.30
N ASP A 124 10.17 12.97 -8.87
CA ASP A 124 11.12 12.27 -9.75
C ASP A 124 11.94 11.21 -9.01
N PHE A 125 12.35 11.51 -7.76
CA PHE A 125 13.09 10.54 -6.95
C PHE A 125 12.19 9.35 -6.57
N ILE A 126 10.94 9.63 -6.21
CA ILE A 126 9.95 8.60 -5.88
C ILE A 126 9.66 7.73 -7.12
N ALA A 127 9.54 8.34 -8.30
CA ALA A 127 9.36 7.62 -9.56
C ALA A 127 10.56 6.70 -9.86
N SER A 128 11.79 7.19 -9.63
CA SER A 128 13.02 6.40 -9.79
C SER A 128 13.04 5.19 -8.85
N LYS A 129 12.70 5.38 -7.57
CA LYS A 129 12.58 4.28 -6.60
C LYS A 129 11.54 3.25 -7.03
N THR A 130 10.37 3.73 -7.45
CA THR A 130 9.27 2.87 -7.92
C THR A 130 9.71 2.01 -9.10
N LYS A 131 10.31 2.64 -10.11
CA LYS A 131 10.84 1.94 -11.28
C LYS A 131 11.87 0.88 -10.88
N THR A 132 12.82 1.24 -10.01
CA THR A 132 13.87 0.33 -9.56
C THR A 132 13.28 -0.88 -8.83
N ALA A 133 12.33 -0.66 -7.92
CA ALA A 133 11.66 -1.75 -7.21
C ALA A 133 10.95 -2.71 -8.19
N LEU A 134 10.18 -2.16 -9.13
CA LEU A 134 9.47 -2.96 -10.14
C LEU A 134 10.43 -3.77 -11.01
N ASN A 135 11.55 -3.17 -11.43
CA ASN A 135 12.58 -3.85 -12.24
C ASN A 135 13.22 -5.05 -11.51
N HIS A 136 13.21 -5.03 -10.17
CA HIS A 136 13.68 -6.16 -9.36
C HIS A 136 12.53 -7.13 -9.00
N GLY A 137 11.34 -6.89 -9.53
CA GLY A 137 10.19 -7.79 -9.34
C GLY A 137 9.43 -7.58 -8.03
N LEU A 138 9.72 -6.49 -7.29
CA LEU A 138 8.96 -6.16 -6.08
C LEU A 138 7.59 -5.57 -6.46
N GLY A 139 6.60 -5.78 -5.62
CA GLY A 139 5.38 -5.01 -5.62
C GLY A 139 5.61 -3.65 -4.95
N VAL A 140 4.89 -2.63 -5.38
CA VAL A 140 5.06 -1.28 -4.84
C VAL A 140 3.72 -0.72 -4.34
N ILE A 141 3.70 -0.29 -3.09
CA ILE A 141 2.63 0.54 -2.55
C ILE A 141 3.07 2.00 -2.75
N LEU A 142 2.55 2.62 -3.80
CA LEU A 142 2.88 3.99 -4.19
C LEU A 142 1.96 4.96 -3.46
N CYS A 143 2.50 5.73 -2.53
CA CYS A 143 1.74 6.70 -1.74
C CYS A 143 1.71 8.05 -2.44
N ILE A 144 0.50 8.59 -2.57
CA ILE A 144 0.23 9.91 -3.14
C ILE A 144 -0.78 10.65 -2.26
N GLY A 145 -0.76 11.97 -2.32
CA GLY A 145 -1.73 12.75 -1.56
C GLY A 145 -1.32 14.21 -1.39
N GLU A 146 -2.29 15.01 -1.02
CA GLU A 146 -2.16 16.46 -0.88
C GLU A 146 -2.07 16.90 0.58
N THR A 147 -1.45 18.04 0.81
CA THR A 147 -1.41 18.72 2.12
C THR A 147 -2.72 19.47 2.37
N LEU A 148 -2.90 19.95 3.61
CA LEU A 148 -4.08 20.76 3.96
C LEU A 148 -4.16 22.03 3.11
N GLU A 149 -3.03 22.72 2.94
CA GLU A 149 -2.97 23.95 2.16
C GLU A 149 -3.39 23.69 0.70
N GLN A 150 -2.93 22.59 0.13
CA GLN A 150 -3.30 22.21 -1.25
C GLN A 150 -4.79 21.87 -1.34
N ARG A 151 -5.33 21.20 -0.33
CA ARG A 151 -6.77 20.89 -0.27
C ARG A 151 -7.62 22.15 -0.21
N GLU A 152 -7.25 23.08 0.70
CA GLU A 152 -7.96 24.34 0.86
C GLU A 152 -7.88 25.23 -0.38
N ALA A 153 -6.81 25.06 -1.19
CA ALA A 153 -6.64 25.73 -2.47
C ALA A 153 -7.33 24.99 -3.64
N ASN A 154 -8.10 23.93 -3.37
CA ASN A 154 -8.78 23.09 -4.37
C ASN A 154 -7.81 22.46 -5.38
N GLN A 155 -6.59 22.09 -4.95
CA GLN A 155 -5.54 21.53 -5.81
C GLN A 155 -5.41 20.01 -5.68
N THR A 156 -6.27 19.34 -4.92
CA THR A 156 -6.15 17.90 -4.62
C THR A 156 -5.90 17.06 -5.88
N ILE A 157 -6.77 17.21 -6.89
CA ILE A 157 -6.69 16.38 -8.09
C ILE A 157 -5.41 16.69 -8.88
N ASP A 158 -5.05 17.95 -9.02
CA ASP A 158 -3.80 18.34 -9.68
C ASP A 158 -2.57 17.75 -8.99
N VAL A 159 -2.53 17.79 -7.66
CA VAL A 159 -1.42 17.25 -6.87
C VAL A 159 -1.30 15.75 -7.09
N VAL A 160 -2.36 14.99 -6.88
CA VAL A 160 -2.29 13.53 -6.98
C VAL A 160 -2.00 13.08 -8.41
N THR A 161 -2.57 13.75 -9.41
CA THR A 161 -2.30 13.40 -10.82
C THR A 161 -0.88 13.78 -11.24
N ASN A 162 -0.31 14.88 -10.74
CA ASN A 162 1.10 15.22 -11.00
C ASN A 162 2.06 14.20 -10.37
N GLN A 163 1.78 13.74 -9.14
CA GLN A 163 2.55 12.68 -8.50
C GLN A 163 2.50 11.38 -9.31
N LEU A 164 1.33 10.99 -9.82
CA LEU A 164 1.16 9.82 -10.69
C LEU A 164 1.87 10.00 -12.03
N ARG A 165 1.79 11.19 -12.62
CA ARG A 165 2.42 11.51 -13.91
C ARG A 165 3.93 11.31 -13.86
N ALA A 166 4.59 11.67 -12.75
CA ALA A 166 6.03 11.44 -12.59
C ALA A 166 6.38 9.95 -12.69
N VAL A 167 5.56 9.09 -12.08
CA VAL A 167 5.75 7.63 -12.11
C VAL A 167 5.42 7.09 -13.51
N ALA A 168 4.28 7.52 -14.10
CA ALA A 168 3.82 7.05 -15.41
C ALA A 168 4.84 7.33 -16.53
N LYS A 169 5.63 8.39 -16.41
CA LYS A 169 6.72 8.68 -17.35
C LYS A 169 7.87 7.65 -17.30
N GLN A 170 7.99 6.91 -16.21
CA GLN A 170 9.15 6.03 -16.00
C GLN A 170 8.81 4.54 -16.05
N ILE A 171 7.52 4.17 -15.97
CA ILE A 171 7.09 2.77 -15.97
C ILE A 171 6.03 2.53 -17.04
N GLN A 172 5.89 1.27 -17.46
CA GLN A 172 4.85 0.86 -18.40
C GLN A 172 3.92 -0.18 -17.77
N ASP A 173 4.45 -1.02 -16.91
CA ASP A 173 3.68 -2.11 -16.29
C ASP A 173 3.19 -1.69 -14.89
N TRP A 174 1.88 -1.61 -14.73
CA TRP A 174 1.20 -1.24 -13.48
C TRP A 174 0.72 -2.46 -12.68
N SER A 175 0.97 -3.66 -13.18
CA SER A 175 0.41 -4.89 -12.59
C SER A 175 0.85 -5.16 -11.15
N LYS A 176 2.01 -4.61 -10.75
CA LYS A 176 2.56 -4.76 -9.39
C LYS A 176 2.50 -3.46 -8.59
N ILE A 177 1.67 -2.53 -9.00
CA ILE A 177 1.45 -1.27 -8.26
C ILE A 177 0.11 -1.33 -7.53
N VAL A 178 0.13 -0.88 -6.29
CA VAL A 178 -1.04 -0.50 -5.50
C VAL A 178 -0.86 0.99 -5.18
N ILE A 179 -1.84 1.80 -5.55
CA ILE A 179 -1.80 3.24 -5.24
C ILE A 179 -2.46 3.45 -3.87
N ALA A 180 -1.76 4.10 -2.95
CA ALA A 180 -2.31 4.46 -1.65
C ALA A 180 -2.55 5.98 -1.61
N TYR A 181 -3.82 6.37 -1.61
CA TYR A 181 -4.19 7.79 -1.47
C TYR A 181 -4.16 8.20 -0.01
N GLU A 182 -3.30 9.14 0.32
CA GLU A 182 -3.08 9.66 1.67
C GLU A 182 -3.54 11.13 1.74
N PRO A 183 -4.77 11.44 2.21
CA PRO A 183 -5.08 12.82 2.55
C PRO A 183 -4.21 13.23 3.75
N VAL A 184 -3.06 13.90 3.47
CA VAL A 184 -2.01 14.15 4.48
C VAL A 184 -2.58 14.90 5.68
N TRP A 185 -3.54 15.78 5.44
CA TRP A 185 -4.23 16.56 6.47
C TRP A 185 -5.08 15.72 7.43
N ALA A 186 -5.39 14.47 7.05
CA ALA A 186 -6.19 13.54 7.85
C ALA A 186 -5.32 12.46 8.53
N ILE A 187 -3.99 12.50 8.38
CA ILE A 187 -3.10 11.48 8.95
C ILE A 187 -2.59 11.96 10.31
N GLY A 188 -3.00 11.27 11.38
CA GLY A 188 -2.51 11.55 12.73
C GLY A 188 -2.95 12.87 13.34
N THR A 189 -3.88 13.58 12.70
CA THR A 189 -4.35 14.90 13.14
C THR A 189 -5.65 14.85 13.93
N GLY A 190 -6.31 13.70 13.94
CA GLY A 190 -7.66 13.57 14.49
C GLY A 190 -8.77 13.98 13.50
N LYS A 191 -8.42 14.61 12.38
CA LYS A 191 -9.38 14.86 11.29
C LYS A 191 -9.54 13.56 10.47
N VAL A 192 -10.73 13.35 9.95
CA VAL A 192 -11.05 12.18 9.11
C VAL A 192 -11.71 12.71 7.83
N ALA A 193 -11.22 12.28 6.69
CA ALA A 193 -11.91 12.55 5.43
C ALA A 193 -13.24 11.80 5.44
N THR A 194 -14.29 12.41 4.91
CA THR A 194 -15.55 11.68 4.75
C THR A 194 -15.39 10.58 3.70
N THR A 195 -16.28 9.61 3.74
CA THR A 195 -16.30 8.50 2.78
C THR A 195 -16.43 9.05 1.36
N GLU A 196 -17.31 10.04 1.17
CA GLU A 196 -17.53 10.69 -0.12
C GLU A 196 -16.28 11.43 -0.62
N GLN A 197 -15.58 12.12 0.29
CA GLN A 197 -14.31 12.80 -0.06
C GLN A 197 -13.25 11.81 -0.51
N ALA A 198 -13.14 10.67 0.18
CA ALA A 198 -12.21 9.61 -0.21
C ALA A 198 -12.60 9.04 -1.58
N GLN A 199 -13.88 8.68 -1.77
CA GLN A 199 -14.38 8.12 -3.02
C GLN A 199 -14.15 9.08 -4.21
N GLU A 200 -14.40 10.38 -4.03
CA GLU A 200 -14.18 11.40 -5.07
C GLU A 200 -12.74 11.35 -5.60
N VAL A 201 -11.76 11.33 -4.71
CA VAL A 201 -10.35 11.33 -5.14
C VAL A 201 -9.96 9.98 -5.75
N HIS A 202 -10.46 8.86 -5.18
CA HIS A 202 -10.23 7.53 -5.74
C HIS A 202 -10.78 7.43 -7.17
N ALA A 203 -11.99 7.95 -7.42
CA ALA A 203 -12.59 7.99 -8.75
C ALA A 203 -11.74 8.83 -9.73
N ALA A 204 -11.25 9.98 -9.28
CA ALA A 204 -10.39 10.84 -10.11
C ALA A 204 -9.05 10.15 -10.45
N ILE A 205 -8.45 9.43 -9.50
CA ILE A 205 -7.24 8.62 -9.75
C ILE A 205 -7.55 7.53 -10.78
N ARG A 206 -8.69 6.86 -10.66
CA ARG A 206 -9.15 5.83 -11.61
C ARG A 206 -9.30 6.42 -13.01
N GLU A 207 -9.94 7.57 -13.10
CA GLU A 207 -10.13 8.30 -14.37
C GLU A 207 -8.77 8.69 -14.99
N TYR A 208 -7.83 9.17 -14.16
CA TYR A 208 -6.46 9.48 -14.62
C TYR A 208 -5.80 8.24 -15.24
N LEU A 209 -5.88 7.08 -14.57
CA LEU A 209 -5.30 5.84 -15.09
C LEU A 209 -5.93 5.47 -16.44
N THR A 210 -7.24 5.63 -16.59
CA THR A 210 -7.95 5.35 -17.85
C THR A 210 -7.43 6.23 -18.98
N LYS A 211 -7.33 7.54 -18.72
CA LYS A 211 -7.02 8.54 -19.77
C LYS A 211 -5.53 8.60 -20.11
N GLU A 212 -4.68 8.54 -19.09
CA GLU A 212 -3.25 8.86 -19.22
C GLU A 212 -2.35 7.63 -19.25
N VAL A 213 -2.87 6.45 -18.84
CA VAL A 213 -2.12 5.21 -18.85
C VAL A 213 -2.78 4.19 -19.79
N SER A 214 -3.84 3.54 -19.34
CA SER A 214 -4.64 2.64 -20.19
C SER A 214 -5.87 2.15 -19.42
N GLN A 215 -6.88 1.70 -20.15
CA GLN A 215 -8.06 1.06 -19.54
C GLN A 215 -7.63 -0.17 -18.69
N THR A 216 -6.70 -0.97 -19.20
CA THR A 216 -6.20 -2.15 -18.47
C THR A 216 -5.56 -1.76 -17.13
N ALA A 217 -4.77 -0.69 -17.09
CA ALA A 217 -4.20 -0.19 -15.84
C ALA A 217 -5.31 0.26 -14.87
N SER A 218 -6.28 1.01 -15.38
CA SER A 218 -7.42 1.47 -14.58
C SER A 218 -8.21 0.29 -13.98
N ASP A 219 -8.49 -0.73 -14.79
CA ASP A 219 -9.29 -1.88 -14.36
C ASP A 219 -8.59 -2.75 -13.31
N ASN A 220 -7.26 -2.82 -13.34
CA ASN A 220 -6.51 -3.79 -12.54
C ASN A 220 -5.71 -3.19 -11.38
N THR A 221 -5.32 -1.91 -11.46
CA THR A 221 -4.56 -1.27 -10.38
C THR A 221 -5.47 -1.04 -9.17
N ARG A 222 -5.07 -1.57 -8.01
CA ARG A 222 -5.78 -1.33 -6.76
C ARG A 222 -5.47 0.08 -6.27
N ILE A 223 -6.52 0.81 -5.86
CA ILE A 223 -6.41 2.14 -5.25
C ILE A 223 -6.95 2.02 -3.83
N ILE A 224 -6.06 2.17 -2.85
CA ILE A 224 -6.38 1.94 -1.44
C ILE A 224 -6.36 3.26 -0.67
N TYR A 225 -7.20 3.35 0.35
CA TYR A 225 -7.31 4.54 1.17
C TYR A 225 -6.28 4.51 2.31
N GLY A 226 -5.43 5.53 2.38
CA GLY A 226 -4.33 5.65 3.35
C GLY A 226 -4.53 6.73 4.41
N GLY A 227 -5.73 7.24 4.57
CA GLY A 227 -6.06 8.15 5.66
C GLY A 227 -6.32 7.41 6.97
N SER A 228 -7.11 8.03 7.85
CA SER A 228 -7.42 7.45 9.16
C SER A 228 -8.44 6.31 9.00
N VAL A 229 -7.96 5.07 9.13
CA VAL A 229 -8.79 3.86 9.08
C VAL A 229 -8.77 3.17 10.45
N SER A 230 -9.92 2.72 10.88
CA SER A 230 -10.12 2.00 12.13
C SER A 230 -11.22 0.94 11.95
N GLU A 231 -11.37 0.08 12.93
CA GLU A 231 -12.46 -0.91 12.98
C GLU A 231 -13.88 -0.27 12.95
N LYS A 232 -13.96 1.04 13.22
CA LYS A 232 -15.27 1.75 13.26
C LYS A 232 -15.71 2.26 11.89
N ASN A 233 -14.78 2.54 10.98
CA ASN A 233 -15.11 3.15 9.69
C ASN A 233 -14.73 2.29 8.48
N CYS A 234 -13.96 1.22 8.68
CA CYS A 234 -13.45 0.40 7.57
C CYS A 234 -14.58 -0.22 6.73
N ASN A 235 -15.67 -0.65 7.36
CA ASN A 235 -16.79 -1.28 6.65
C ASN A 235 -17.52 -0.30 5.72
N GLU A 236 -17.64 0.97 6.11
CA GLU A 236 -18.26 1.99 5.25
C GLU A 236 -17.34 2.34 4.07
N LEU A 237 -16.06 2.56 4.36
CA LEU A 237 -15.07 2.83 3.32
C LEU A 237 -14.95 1.68 2.32
N ALA A 238 -15.03 0.42 2.79
CA ALA A 238 -14.91 -0.75 1.92
C ALA A 238 -16.08 -0.91 0.92
N LYS A 239 -17.21 -0.24 1.16
CA LYS A 239 -18.36 -0.27 0.25
C LYS A 239 -18.21 0.67 -0.95
N GLU A 240 -17.25 1.59 -0.89
CA GLU A 240 -17.04 2.55 -1.95
C GLU A 240 -16.48 1.88 -3.21
N LYS A 241 -17.01 2.28 -4.36
CA LYS A 241 -16.76 1.65 -5.66
C LYS A 241 -15.28 1.63 -6.06
N ASP A 242 -14.54 2.68 -5.69
CA ASP A 242 -13.16 2.84 -6.16
C ASP A 242 -12.14 2.70 -5.03
N ILE A 243 -12.59 2.32 -3.83
CA ILE A 243 -11.70 2.01 -2.70
C ILE A 243 -11.46 0.50 -2.67
N ASP A 244 -10.27 0.06 -3.08
CA ASP A 244 -9.90 -1.35 -3.19
C ASP A 244 -9.18 -1.87 -1.93
N GLY A 245 -9.29 -1.14 -0.81
CA GLY A 245 -8.66 -1.54 0.43
C GLY A 245 -8.03 -0.39 1.18
N PHE A 246 -7.05 -0.69 2.04
CA PHE A 246 -6.54 0.27 3.00
C PHE A 246 -5.02 0.20 3.16
N LEU A 247 -4.39 1.35 3.42
CA LEU A 247 -3.04 1.42 4.01
C LEU A 247 -3.20 1.97 5.44
N VAL A 248 -3.04 1.09 6.41
CA VAL A 248 -3.38 1.35 7.81
C VAL A 248 -2.11 1.72 8.60
N GLY A 249 -2.12 2.88 9.25
CA GLY A 249 -1.03 3.31 10.14
C GLY A 249 -1.18 2.73 11.56
N GLY A 250 -1.39 3.59 12.55
CA GLY A 250 -1.40 3.20 13.98
C GLY A 250 -2.30 2.05 14.35
N ALA A 251 -3.45 1.89 13.68
CA ALA A 251 -4.36 0.77 13.94
C ALA A 251 -3.75 -0.59 13.53
N SER A 252 -2.76 -0.60 12.62
CA SER A 252 -2.08 -1.85 12.23
C SER A 252 -1.22 -2.46 13.34
N LEU A 253 -0.94 -1.70 14.39
CA LEU A 253 -0.19 -2.15 15.58
C LEU A 253 -1.09 -2.79 16.64
N LYS A 254 -2.40 -2.78 16.43
CA LYS A 254 -3.41 -3.21 17.42
C LYS A 254 -4.06 -4.52 17.00
N PRO A 255 -4.57 -5.34 17.96
CA PRO A 255 -5.30 -6.55 17.61
C PRO A 255 -6.50 -6.31 16.66
N ALA A 256 -7.17 -5.16 16.78
CA ALA A 256 -8.28 -4.75 15.88
C ALA A 256 -7.88 -4.60 14.41
N PHE A 257 -6.60 -4.69 14.07
CA PHE A 257 -6.17 -4.73 12.67
C PHE A 257 -6.82 -5.89 11.90
N VAL A 258 -7.07 -7.00 12.58
CA VAL A 258 -7.76 -8.16 11.98
C VAL A 258 -9.18 -7.79 11.51
N ASP A 259 -9.87 -6.93 12.26
CA ASP A 259 -11.22 -6.47 11.86
C ASP A 259 -11.15 -5.62 10.59
N ILE A 260 -10.11 -4.79 10.46
CA ILE A 260 -9.90 -3.97 9.25
C ILE A 260 -9.55 -4.87 8.05
N ILE A 261 -8.74 -5.92 8.27
CA ILE A 261 -8.42 -6.89 7.21
C ILE A 261 -9.69 -7.56 6.69
N ASN A 262 -10.63 -7.87 7.57
CA ASN A 262 -11.87 -8.57 7.23
C ASN A 262 -13.02 -7.62 6.80
N ALA A 263 -12.76 -6.33 6.62
CA ALA A 263 -13.81 -5.34 6.33
C ALA A 263 -14.64 -5.65 5.07
N GLN A 264 -14.09 -6.34 4.09
CA GLN A 264 -14.77 -6.69 2.84
C GLN A 264 -15.75 -7.87 3.02
N SER A 265 -15.65 -8.61 4.11
CA SER A 265 -16.38 -9.87 4.29
C SER A 265 -17.81 -9.66 4.77
N SER A 266 -18.24 -8.41 4.93
CA SER A 266 -19.56 -8.07 5.48
C SER A 266 -20.55 -7.64 4.39
#